data_8a573bae989c46326b0c72b48dedffd5
#
_entry.id   8a573bae989c46326b0c72b48dedffd5
#
_cell.length_a   1.000
_cell.length_b   1.000
_cell.length_c   1.000
_cell.angle_alpha   90.00
_cell.angle_beta   90.00
_cell.angle_gamma   90.00
#
_symmetry.space_group_name_H-M   'P 1'
#
loop_
_entity.id
_entity.type
_entity.pdbx_description
1 polymer ?
#
loop_
_entity_poly.entity_id
_entity_poly.type
_entity_poly.pdbx_seq_one_letter_code
_entity_poly.pdbx_strand_id
1 'polypeptide(L)'
;MMQKLKAAVAGICCLFGSSASGNSILEIQTGLRALHQVQDEIARGVPDASQLQNAVLGRLTEIFESSPNSFLSGQEAQSALAELALSGGDRTRMANLIRLSQGSGELEPLLSIVQFYLEADMTKAALAIEEAEGMEDGASGIEHYLALAKGTAWLESDLPKAREAFEQALLDAPGTLVEEVALRRLAVIGLQQKDADLFVRCAILYSRRYAKSPFAPEFWSGFADGIQMVSNSKDI
;
A
#
# COMPACT_ATOMS: atom_id res chain seq x y z
N MET A 1 14.09 -3.99 22.16
CA MET A 1 13.11 -3.97 21.10
C MET A 1 11.70 -3.64 21.59
N MET A 2 11.13 -4.35 22.55
CA MET A 2 9.83 -4.04 23.20
C MET A 2 9.71 -2.61 23.80
N GLN A 3 10.80 -1.99 24.24
CA GLN A 3 10.78 -0.62 24.77
C GLN A 3 10.55 0.45 23.69
N LYS A 4 11.02 0.23 22.46
CA LYS A 4 10.78 1.15 21.33
C LYS A 4 9.34 1.07 20.83
N LEU A 5 8.73 -0.13 20.80
CA LEU A 5 7.32 -0.29 20.46
C LEU A 5 6.41 0.35 21.53
N LYS A 6 6.74 0.18 22.83
CA LYS A 6 6.02 0.86 23.92
C LYS A 6 6.16 2.38 23.85
N ALA A 7 7.32 2.91 23.43
CA ALA A 7 7.50 4.34 23.22
C ALA A 7 6.72 4.85 22.00
N ALA A 8 6.66 4.09 20.91
CA ALA A 8 5.82 4.42 19.75
C ALA A 8 4.33 4.38 20.13
N VAL A 9 3.88 3.37 20.85
CA VAL A 9 2.49 3.26 21.38
C VAL A 9 2.17 4.39 22.34
N ALA A 10 3.06 4.73 23.27
CA ALA A 10 2.87 5.86 24.18
C ALA A 10 2.84 7.20 23.43
N GLY A 11 3.67 7.36 22.40
CA GLY A 11 3.67 8.53 21.51
C GLY A 11 2.36 8.65 20.73
N ILE A 12 1.85 7.54 20.20
CA ILE A 12 0.55 7.48 19.50
C ILE A 12 -0.60 7.81 20.44
N CYS A 13 -0.64 7.25 21.65
CA CYS A 13 -1.66 7.56 22.66
C CYS A 13 -1.62 9.03 23.12
N CYS A 14 -0.44 9.65 23.19
CA CYS A 14 -0.31 11.07 23.51
C CYS A 14 -0.70 12.01 22.36
N LEU A 15 -0.52 11.59 21.11
CA LEU A 15 -0.90 12.36 19.90
C LEU A 15 -2.42 12.42 19.72
N PHE A 16 -3.17 11.44 20.20
CA PHE A 16 -4.64 11.38 20.12
C PHE A 16 -5.35 11.83 21.41
N GLY A 17 -4.63 12.47 22.34
CA GLY A 17 -5.20 13.03 23.57
C GLY A 17 -6.01 14.29 23.30
N SER A 18 -7.30 14.20 23.53
CA SER A 18 -8.31 15.26 23.72
C SER A 18 -7.95 16.66 23.21
N SER A 19 -8.28 16.96 21.99
CA SER A 19 -8.51 18.32 21.55
C SER A 19 -9.85 18.37 20.80
N ALA A 20 -10.86 18.88 21.44
CA ALA A 20 -12.16 19.26 20.86
C ALA A 20 -11.99 20.53 19.98
N SER A 21 -11.06 20.51 19.04
CA SER A 21 -10.81 21.61 18.11
C SER A 21 -10.38 21.01 16.78
N GLY A 22 -11.23 21.16 15.80
CA GLY A 22 -11.10 20.84 14.38
C GLY A 22 -9.95 19.91 13.97
N ASN A 23 -10.30 18.77 13.40
CA ASN A 23 -9.35 17.85 12.79
C ASN A 23 -8.35 18.62 11.93
N SER A 24 -7.07 18.60 12.30
CA SER A 24 -6.05 19.33 11.56
C SER A 24 -5.34 18.37 10.61
N ILE A 25 -4.98 18.86 9.44
CA ILE A 25 -4.16 18.09 8.49
C ILE A 25 -2.87 17.57 9.12
N LEU A 26 -2.31 18.30 10.08
CA LEU A 26 -1.12 17.91 10.83
C LEU A 26 -1.35 16.64 11.68
N GLU A 27 -2.53 16.49 12.29
CA GLU A 27 -2.91 15.28 13.04
C GLU A 27 -2.99 14.08 12.11
N ILE A 28 -3.62 14.24 10.95
CA ILE A 28 -3.72 13.20 9.92
C ILE A 28 -2.34 12.79 9.41
N GLN A 29 -1.50 13.74 9.01
CA GLN A 29 -0.15 13.46 8.52
C GLN A 29 0.73 12.78 9.59
N THR A 30 0.55 13.13 10.85
CA THR A 30 1.26 12.47 11.95
C THR A 30 0.78 11.04 12.14
N GLY A 31 -0.53 10.81 12.03
CA GLY A 31 -1.13 9.47 12.07
C GLY A 31 -0.69 8.60 10.90
N LEU A 32 -0.60 9.14 9.67
CA LEU A 32 -0.09 8.42 8.49
C LEU A 32 1.37 8.00 8.68
N ARG A 33 2.24 8.90 9.17
CA ARG A 33 3.63 8.53 9.49
C ARG A 33 3.71 7.40 10.53
N ALA A 34 2.84 7.44 11.55
CA ALA A 34 2.77 6.37 12.54
C ALA A 34 2.28 5.06 11.92
N LEU A 35 1.31 5.12 11.01
CA LEU A 35 0.81 3.96 10.25
C LEU A 35 1.94 3.29 9.47
N HIS A 36 2.74 4.06 8.71
CA HIS A 36 3.86 3.54 7.94
C HIS A 36 4.90 2.86 8.84
N GLN A 37 5.26 3.48 9.96
CA GLN A 37 6.18 2.86 10.91
C GLN A 37 5.67 1.52 11.44
N VAL A 38 4.38 1.43 11.74
CA VAL A 38 3.76 0.18 12.19
C VAL A 38 3.75 -0.87 11.09
N GLN A 39 3.48 -0.47 9.85
CA GLN A 39 3.52 -1.38 8.69
C GLN A 39 4.93 -1.94 8.45
N ASP A 40 5.95 -1.13 8.61
CA ASP A 40 7.34 -1.59 8.52
C ASP A 40 7.69 -2.59 9.64
N GLU A 41 7.15 -2.40 10.85
CA GLU A 41 7.31 -3.38 11.93
C GLU A 41 6.55 -4.70 11.64
N ILE A 42 5.40 -4.65 10.96
CA ILE A 42 4.72 -5.85 10.47
C ILE A 42 5.61 -6.60 9.49
N ALA A 43 6.17 -5.92 8.49
CA ALA A 43 7.07 -6.52 7.52
C ALA A 43 8.30 -7.19 8.18
N ARG A 44 8.78 -6.64 9.30
CA ARG A 44 9.87 -7.21 10.11
C ARG A 44 9.43 -8.35 11.04
N GLY A 45 8.12 -8.65 11.09
CA GLY A 45 7.55 -9.70 11.94
C GLY A 45 7.51 -9.34 13.43
N VAL A 46 7.32 -8.06 13.76
CA VAL A 46 7.17 -7.63 15.16
C VAL A 46 5.79 -8.08 15.68
N PRO A 47 5.74 -8.82 16.79
CA PRO A 47 4.49 -9.24 17.38
C PRO A 47 3.59 -8.03 17.73
N ASP A 48 2.27 -8.22 17.60
CA ASP A 48 1.23 -7.23 17.93
C ASP A 48 1.20 -5.97 17.02
N ALA A 49 2.14 -5.82 16.06
CA ALA A 49 2.15 -4.68 15.15
C ALA A 49 0.86 -4.60 14.30
N SER A 50 0.28 -5.74 13.91
CA SER A 50 -0.99 -5.78 13.17
C SER A 50 -2.18 -5.24 14.00
N GLN A 51 -2.20 -5.47 15.31
CA GLN A 51 -3.24 -4.91 16.18
C GLN A 51 -3.10 -3.39 16.26
N LEU A 52 -1.86 -2.91 16.36
CA LEU A 52 -1.58 -1.47 16.37
C LEU A 52 -1.93 -0.81 15.03
N GLN A 53 -1.65 -1.46 13.91
CA GLN A 53 -2.08 -1.00 12.59
C GLN A 53 -3.60 -0.78 12.55
N ASN A 54 -4.38 -1.78 12.99
CA ASN A 54 -5.84 -1.68 13.00
C ASN A 54 -6.34 -0.52 13.86
N ALA A 55 -5.70 -0.27 15.00
CA ALA A 55 -6.06 0.86 15.85
C ALA A 55 -5.76 2.22 15.20
N VAL A 56 -4.59 2.36 14.54
CA VAL A 56 -4.22 3.60 13.82
C VAL A 56 -5.14 3.82 12.62
N LEU A 57 -5.38 2.79 11.80
CA LEU A 57 -6.32 2.86 10.67
C LEU A 57 -7.72 3.26 11.12
N GLY A 58 -8.24 2.63 12.19
CA GLY A 58 -9.54 2.97 12.75
C GLY A 58 -9.62 4.44 13.16
N ARG A 59 -8.62 4.93 13.90
CA ARG A 59 -8.58 6.32 14.35
C ARG A 59 -8.50 7.32 13.19
N LEU A 60 -7.63 7.08 12.21
CA LEU A 60 -7.54 7.94 11.02
C LEU A 60 -8.87 7.97 10.24
N THR A 61 -9.51 6.82 10.09
CA THR A 61 -10.83 6.73 9.44
C THR A 61 -11.87 7.56 10.19
N GLU A 62 -11.94 7.46 11.53
CA GLU A 62 -12.86 8.27 12.35
C GLU A 62 -12.62 9.78 12.18
N ILE A 63 -11.36 10.21 12.08
CA ILE A 63 -11.00 11.61 11.83
C ILE A 63 -11.60 12.08 10.50
N PHE A 64 -11.41 11.32 9.42
CA PHE A 64 -11.97 11.68 8.11
C PHE A 64 -13.51 11.65 8.12
N GLU A 65 -14.14 10.65 8.73
CA GLU A 65 -15.60 10.55 8.81
C GLU A 65 -16.26 11.69 9.61
N SER A 66 -15.54 12.20 10.63
CA SER A 66 -16.02 13.33 11.43
C SER A 66 -15.70 14.69 10.81
N SER A 67 -14.94 14.73 9.71
CA SER A 67 -14.54 15.96 9.05
C SER A 67 -15.65 16.50 8.14
N PRO A 68 -15.83 17.83 8.05
CA PRO A 68 -16.81 18.42 7.14
C PRO A 68 -16.38 18.25 5.68
N ASN A 69 -17.36 18.20 4.75
CA ASN A 69 -17.07 18.05 3.32
C ASN A 69 -16.13 19.14 2.77
N SER A 70 -16.22 20.37 3.28
CA SER A 70 -15.31 21.45 2.89
C SER A 70 -13.84 21.17 3.22
N PHE A 71 -13.57 20.37 4.27
CA PHE A 71 -12.23 19.88 4.59
C PHE A 71 -11.82 18.77 3.63
N LEU A 72 -12.71 17.79 3.40
CA LEU A 72 -12.46 16.64 2.53
C LEU A 72 -12.18 17.04 1.07
N SER A 73 -12.73 18.16 0.61
CA SER A 73 -12.48 18.69 -0.74
C SER A 73 -11.16 19.47 -0.88
N GLY A 74 -10.41 19.65 0.21
CA GLY A 74 -9.09 20.30 0.17
C GLY A 74 -8.02 19.36 -0.36
N GLN A 75 -7.11 19.85 -1.19
CA GLN A 75 -6.06 19.06 -1.86
C GLN A 75 -5.21 18.23 -0.89
N GLU A 76 -4.77 18.82 0.22
CA GLU A 76 -3.99 18.10 1.23
C GLU A 76 -4.78 16.98 1.91
N ALA A 77 -6.08 17.20 2.17
CA ALA A 77 -6.94 16.18 2.75
C ALA A 77 -7.24 15.05 1.75
N GLN A 78 -7.41 15.37 0.48
CA GLN A 78 -7.60 14.40 -0.61
C GLN A 78 -6.35 13.53 -0.79
N SER A 79 -5.15 14.13 -0.80
CA SER A 79 -3.89 13.38 -0.88
C SER A 79 -3.73 12.44 0.33
N ALA A 80 -3.95 12.94 1.54
CA ALA A 80 -3.86 12.14 2.77
C ALA A 80 -4.92 11.03 2.83
N LEU A 81 -6.11 11.26 2.29
CA LEU A 81 -7.16 10.25 2.18
C LEU A 81 -6.80 9.16 1.17
N ALA A 82 -6.24 9.53 0.01
CA ALA A 82 -5.76 8.58 -0.98
C ALA A 82 -4.64 7.70 -0.39
N GLU A 83 -3.70 8.30 0.33
CA GLU A 83 -2.63 7.60 1.05
C GLU A 83 -3.19 6.60 2.08
N LEU A 84 -4.14 7.02 2.93
CA LEU A 84 -4.80 6.15 3.90
C LEU A 84 -5.52 5.00 3.21
N ALA A 85 -6.25 5.28 2.13
CA ALA A 85 -7.03 4.31 1.38
C ALA A 85 -6.14 3.23 0.74
N LEU A 86 -4.98 3.60 0.20
CA LEU A 86 -4.01 2.69 -0.40
C LEU A 86 -3.16 1.95 0.66
N SER A 87 -3.02 2.53 1.86
CA SER A 87 -2.28 1.91 2.97
C SER A 87 -3.07 0.82 3.70
N GLY A 88 -4.37 0.65 3.40
CA GLY A 88 -5.23 -0.37 4.00
C GLY A 88 -6.48 0.22 4.67
N GLY A 89 -7.15 -0.57 5.47
CA GLY A 89 -8.39 -0.18 6.12
C GLY A 89 -9.63 -0.83 5.50
N ASP A 90 -10.80 -0.44 5.99
CA ASP A 90 -12.06 -0.93 5.45
C ASP A 90 -12.34 -0.32 4.07
N ARG A 91 -12.32 -1.18 3.04
CA ARG A 91 -12.47 -0.75 1.64
C ARG A 91 -13.77 0.02 1.38
N THR A 92 -14.87 -0.39 2.00
CA THR A 92 -16.18 0.24 1.82
C THR A 92 -16.20 1.63 2.42
N ARG A 93 -15.67 1.78 3.65
CA ARG A 93 -15.57 3.09 4.33
C ARG A 93 -14.66 4.04 3.52
N MET A 94 -13.51 3.54 3.08
CA MET A 94 -12.56 4.34 2.27
C MET A 94 -13.17 4.76 0.94
N ALA A 95 -13.82 3.86 0.21
CA ALA A 95 -14.50 4.18 -1.04
C ALA A 95 -15.59 5.25 -0.86
N ASN A 96 -16.34 5.20 0.24
CA ASN A 96 -17.33 6.23 0.55
C ASN A 96 -16.69 7.59 0.84
N LEU A 97 -15.59 7.63 1.61
CA LEU A 97 -14.87 8.87 1.90
C LEU A 97 -14.25 9.48 0.63
N ILE A 98 -13.62 8.66 -0.22
CA ILE A 98 -13.12 9.10 -1.53
C ILE A 98 -14.23 9.73 -2.34
N ARG A 99 -15.41 9.08 -2.44
CA ARG A 99 -16.56 9.61 -3.19
C ARG A 99 -17.05 10.94 -2.63
N LEU A 100 -17.05 11.13 -1.31
CA LEU A 100 -17.44 12.38 -0.67
C LEU A 100 -16.42 13.50 -0.87
N SER A 101 -15.13 13.14 -1.07
CA SER A 101 -14.04 14.08 -1.30
C SER A 101 -13.90 14.50 -2.77
N GLN A 102 -14.49 13.73 -3.70
CA GLN A 102 -14.44 14.02 -5.14
C GLN A 102 -15.14 15.35 -5.46
N GLY A 103 -14.54 16.10 -6.36
CA GLY A 103 -15.03 17.38 -6.86
C GLY A 103 -14.18 17.76 -8.08
N SER A 104 -14.32 18.94 -8.63
CA SER A 104 -13.46 19.44 -9.71
C SER A 104 -12.11 19.90 -9.13
N GLY A 105 -11.12 19.04 -9.02
CA GLY A 105 -9.78 19.36 -8.49
C GLY A 105 -8.66 18.66 -9.26
N GLU A 106 -7.42 19.10 -9.04
CA GLU A 106 -6.23 18.54 -9.68
C GLU A 106 -6.00 17.07 -9.32
N LEU A 107 -6.51 16.61 -8.17
CA LEU A 107 -6.37 15.21 -7.71
C LEU A 107 -7.52 14.29 -8.18
N GLU A 108 -8.48 14.77 -8.96
CA GLU A 108 -9.59 13.96 -9.45
C GLU A 108 -9.15 12.68 -10.17
N PRO A 109 -8.12 12.70 -11.06
CA PRO A 109 -7.64 11.48 -11.69
C PRO A 109 -7.08 10.46 -10.68
N LEU A 110 -6.30 10.93 -9.70
CA LEU A 110 -5.77 10.08 -8.63
C LEU A 110 -6.88 9.45 -7.79
N LEU A 111 -7.86 10.25 -7.37
CA LEU A 111 -8.99 9.77 -6.58
C LEU A 111 -9.84 8.75 -7.35
N SER A 112 -9.99 8.91 -8.66
CA SER A 112 -10.69 7.95 -9.52
C SER A 112 -9.96 6.61 -9.58
N ILE A 113 -8.62 6.61 -9.72
CA ILE A 113 -7.80 5.39 -9.65
C ILE A 113 -8.01 4.69 -8.30
N VAL A 114 -7.89 5.43 -7.20
CA VAL A 114 -8.05 4.89 -5.84
C VAL A 114 -9.48 4.34 -5.64
N GLN A 115 -10.49 5.05 -6.12
CA GLN A 115 -11.89 4.62 -6.04
C GLN A 115 -12.10 3.27 -6.72
N PHE A 116 -11.69 3.13 -7.99
CA PHE A 116 -11.86 1.87 -8.73
C PHE A 116 -11.05 0.73 -8.13
N TYR A 117 -9.83 1.02 -7.64
CA TYR A 117 -9.02 0.04 -6.92
C TYR A 117 -9.73 -0.47 -5.65
N LEU A 118 -10.33 0.42 -4.86
CA LEU A 118 -11.10 0.05 -3.66
C LEU A 118 -12.37 -0.74 -4.01
N GLU A 119 -13.02 -0.43 -5.10
CA GLU A 119 -14.22 -1.14 -5.60
C GLU A 119 -13.88 -2.50 -6.24
N ALA A 120 -12.59 -2.84 -6.35
CA ALA A 120 -12.09 -4.02 -7.04
C ALA A 120 -12.44 -4.07 -8.54
N ASP A 121 -12.73 -2.93 -9.15
CA ASP A 121 -12.93 -2.78 -10.60
C ASP A 121 -11.58 -2.52 -11.27
N MET A 122 -10.77 -3.58 -11.41
CA MET A 122 -9.41 -3.46 -11.95
C MET A 122 -9.39 -2.98 -13.40
N THR A 123 -10.45 -3.25 -14.17
CA THR A 123 -10.57 -2.76 -15.55
C THR A 123 -10.70 -1.24 -15.59
N LYS A 124 -11.59 -0.68 -14.77
CA LYS A 124 -11.71 0.78 -14.69
C LYS A 124 -10.50 1.43 -14.04
N ALA A 125 -9.88 0.78 -13.05
CA ALA A 125 -8.64 1.27 -12.47
C ALA A 125 -7.52 1.37 -13.52
N ALA A 126 -7.35 0.35 -14.37
CA ALA A 126 -6.38 0.36 -15.45
C ALA A 126 -6.63 1.49 -16.47
N LEU A 127 -7.89 1.69 -16.90
CA LEU A 127 -8.26 2.78 -17.79
C LEU A 127 -8.00 4.15 -17.15
N ALA A 128 -8.38 4.36 -15.90
CA ALA A 128 -8.14 5.61 -15.19
C ALA A 128 -6.64 5.91 -15.03
N ILE A 129 -5.79 4.88 -14.86
CA ILE A 129 -4.34 5.02 -14.83
C ILE A 129 -3.82 5.50 -16.19
N GLU A 130 -4.27 4.90 -17.30
CA GLU A 130 -3.86 5.29 -18.65
C GLU A 130 -4.30 6.73 -19.00
N GLU A 131 -5.48 7.14 -18.55
CA GLU A 131 -5.98 8.51 -18.72
C GLU A 131 -5.19 9.54 -17.88
N ALA A 132 -4.64 9.13 -16.74
CA ALA A 132 -3.86 9.98 -15.84
C ALA A 132 -2.35 10.02 -16.18
N GLU A 133 -1.87 9.27 -17.19
CA GLU A 133 -0.47 9.31 -17.61
C GLU A 133 -0.06 10.75 -17.98
N GLY A 134 0.97 11.26 -17.28
CA GLY A 134 1.46 12.64 -17.41
C GLY A 134 0.83 13.67 -16.47
N MET A 135 -0.10 13.27 -15.59
CA MET A 135 -0.74 14.15 -14.58
C MET A 135 -0.23 13.88 -13.15
N GLU A 136 0.94 13.25 -13.00
CA GLU A 136 1.42 12.70 -11.71
C GLU A 136 1.90 13.76 -10.68
N ASP A 137 1.90 15.05 -11.02
CA ASP A 137 2.40 16.13 -10.15
C ASP A 137 1.68 16.25 -8.77
N GLY A 138 0.54 15.59 -8.59
CA GLY A 138 -0.23 15.61 -7.34
C GLY A 138 -0.01 14.42 -6.40
N ALA A 139 0.79 13.42 -6.80
CA ALA A 139 0.95 12.15 -6.07
C ALA A 139 2.17 12.12 -5.12
N SER A 140 2.77 13.30 -4.83
CA SER A 140 3.99 13.38 -4.01
C SER A 140 3.81 12.71 -2.64
N GLY A 141 4.65 11.71 -2.37
CA GLY A 141 4.68 10.95 -1.11
C GLY A 141 3.89 9.66 -1.12
N ILE A 142 3.04 9.40 -2.14
CA ILE A 142 2.24 8.16 -2.26
C ILE A 142 2.58 7.34 -3.49
N GLU A 143 3.63 7.72 -4.24
CA GLU A 143 4.03 7.11 -5.51
C GLU A 143 4.19 5.59 -5.38
N HIS A 144 4.81 5.13 -4.31
CA HIS A 144 5.03 3.71 -4.04
C HIS A 144 3.74 2.92 -3.78
N TYR A 145 2.73 3.51 -3.10
CA TYR A 145 1.41 2.90 -2.93
C TYR A 145 0.65 2.89 -4.26
N LEU A 146 0.75 3.99 -5.01
CA LEU A 146 0.14 4.09 -6.33
C LEU A 146 0.76 3.08 -7.30
N ALA A 147 2.08 2.87 -7.25
CA ALA A 147 2.75 1.85 -8.03
C ALA A 147 2.25 0.43 -7.70
N LEU A 148 2.01 0.10 -6.42
CA LEU A 148 1.36 -1.18 -6.05
C LEU A 148 -0.06 -1.30 -6.61
N ALA A 149 -0.85 -0.23 -6.55
CA ALA A 149 -2.22 -0.22 -7.08
C ALA A 149 -2.23 -0.39 -8.61
N LYS A 150 -1.34 0.33 -9.33
CA LYS A 150 -1.10 0.19 -10.77
C LYS A 150 -0.73 -1.25 -11.13
N GLY A 151 0.27 -1.83 -10.45
CA GLY A 151 0.67 -3.21 -10.68
C GLY A 151 -0.46 -4.21 -10.45
N THR A 152 -1.30 -3.96 -9.45
CA THR A 152 -2.46 -4.82 -9.16
C THR A 152 -3.55 -4.68 -10.24
N ALA A 153 -3.80 -3.47 -10.74
CA ALA A 153 -4.79 -3.21 -11.79
C ALA A 153 -4.44 -3.92 -13.11
N TRP A 154 -3.16 -3.96 -13.46
CA TRP A 154 -2.69 -4.58 -14.70
C TRP A 154 -2.36 -6.08 -14.57
N LEU A 155 -2.42 -6.66 -13.38
CA LEU A 155 -1.92 -8.03 -13.14
C LEU A 155 -2.58 -9.10 -14.03
N GLU A 156 -3.85 -8.93 -14.39
CA GLU A 156 -4.59 -9.86 -15.22
C GLU A 156 -4.66 -9.43 -16.72
N SER A 157 -4.48 -8.14 -17.00
CA SER A 157 -4.65 -7.57 -18.34
C SER A 157 -3.35 -7.30 -19.08
N ASP A 158 -2.31 -6.85 -18.38
CA ASP A 158 -1.01 -6.46 -18.94
C ASP A 158 0.12 -6.79 -17.98
N LEU A 159 0.60 -8.04 -18.04
CA LEU A 159 1.62 -8.54 -17.13
C LEU A 159 2.96 -7.78 -17.22
N PRO A 160 3.44 -7.31 -18.40
CA PRO A 160 4.58 -6.43 -18.51
C PRO A 160 4.42 -5.10 -17.77
N LYS A 161 3.30 -4.39 -17.92
CA LYS A 161 3.01 -3.16 -17.18
C LYS A 161 2.89 -3.42 -15.67
N ALA A 162 2.26 -4.53 -15.27
CA ALA A 162 2.18 -4.92 -13.88
C ALA A 162 3.56 -5.14 -13.26
N ARG A 163 4.45 -5.82 -13.98
CA ARG A 163 5.84 -6.03 -13.57
C ARG A 163 6.58 -4.72 -13.36
N GLU A 164 6.53 -3.82 -14.34
CA GLU A 164 7.18 -2.50 -14.27
C GLU A 164 6.70 -1.70 -13.05
N ALA A 165 5.39 -1.67 -12.82
CA ALA A 165 4.81 -0.97 -11.68
C ALA A 165 5.26 -1.56 -10.32
N PHE A 166 5.33 -2.90 -10.19
CA PHE A 166 5.86 -3.51 -8.97
C PHE A 166 7.38 -3.34 -8.82
N GLU A 167 8.15 -3.33 -9.91
CA GLU A 167 9.58 -2.99 -9.87
C GLU A 167 9.78 -1.54 -9.41
N GLN A 168 8.94 -0.60 -9.84
CA GLN A 168 8.95 0.77 -9.35
C GLN A 168 8.63 0.86 -7.85
N ALA A 169 7.56 0.19 -7.38
CA ALA A 169 7.21 0.15 -5.95
C ALA A 169 8.37 -0.39 -5.08
N LEU A 170 9.10 -1.37 -5.59
CA LEU A 170 10.27 -1.96 -4.92
C LEU A 170 11.43 -0.96 -4.82
N LEU A 171 11.63 -0.11 -5.83
CA LEU A 171 12.68 0.91 -5.86
C LEU A 171 12.35 2.09 -4.95
N ASP A 172 11.08 2.50 -4.88
CA ASP A 172 10.66 3.70 -4.18
C ASP A 172 10.55 3.50 -2.66
N ALA A 173 10.32 2.25 -2.20
CA ALA A 173 10.06 1.98 -0.79
C ALA A 173 10.90 0.82 -0.20
N PRO A 174 12.25 0.87 -0.28
CA PRO A 174 13.10 -0.21 0.21
C PRO A 174 13.00 -0.39 1.74
N GLY A 175 12.86 -1.61 2.21
CA GLY A 175 12.78 -1.97 3.64
C GLY A 175 11.40 -1.83 4.26
N THR A 176 10.37 -1.55 3.47
CA THR A 176 8.99 -1.30 3.91
C THR A 176 8.07 -2.49 3.62
N LEU A 177 6.82 -2.41 4.12
CA LEU A 177 5.77 -3.36 3.75
C LEU A 177 5.44 -3.31 2.25
N VAL A 178 5.60 -2.15 1.60
CA VAL A 178 5.41 -1.99 0.15
C VAL A 178 6.42 -2.84 -0.63
N GLU A 179 7.71 -2.78 -0.27
CA GLU A 179 8.73 -3.65 -0.87
C GLU A 179 8.40 -5.13 -0.67
N GLU A 180 7.93 -5.51 0.52
CA GLU A 180 7.54 -6.88 0.84
C GLU A 180 6.43 -7.39 -0.08
N VAL A 181 5.38 -6.58 -0.28
CA VAL A 181 4.28 -6.90 -1.20
C VAL A 181 4.78 -6.99 -2.64
N ALA A 182 5.57 -6.01 -3.09
CA ALA A 182 6.12 -5.97 -4.45
C ALA A 182 6.97 -7.21 -4.76
N LEU A 183 7.84 -7.63 -3.83
CA LEU A 183 8.66 -8.85 -3.99
C LEU A 183 7.81 -10.11 -4.17
N ARG A 184 6.74 -10.25 -3.38
CA ARG A 184 5.82 -11.40 -3.51
C ARG A 184 5.13 -11.40 -4.87
N ARG A 185 4.66 -10.27 -5.35
CA ARG A 185 3.99 -10.13 -6.65
C ARG A 185 4.95 -10.40 -7.81
N LEU A 186 6.17 -9.83 -7.76
CA LEU A 186 7.20 -10.05 -8.76
C LEU A 186 7.65 -11.52 -8.83
N ALA A 187 7.74 -12.20 -7.70
CA ALA A 187 8.04 -13.63 -7.69
C ALA A 187 6.97 -14.45 -8.44
N VAL A 188 5.68 -14.14 -8.21
CA VAL A 188 4.56 -14.79 -8.94
C VAL A 188 4.62 -14.48 -10.43
N ILE A 189 4.89 -13.22 -10.81
CA ILE A 189 5.07 -12.82 -12.21
C ILE A 189 6.24 -13.58 -12.85
N GLY A 190 7.37 -13.70 -12.15
CA GLY A 190 8.51 -14.47 -12.62
C GLY A 190 8.14 -15.92 -12.94
N LEU A 191 7.34 -16.58 -12.08
CA LEU A 191 6.83 -17.92 -12.34
C LEU A 191 5.91 -17.98 -13.57
N GLN A 192 4.97 -17.05 -13.68
CA GLN A 192 4.02 -17.01 -14.81
C GLN A 192 4.74 -16.78 -16.15
N GLN A 193 5.77 -15.93 -16.15
CA GLN A 193 6.58 -15.64 -17.34
C GLN A 193 7.71 -16.65 -17.59
N LYS A 194 7.88 -17.64 -16.71
CA LYS A 194 9.03 -18.58 -16.70
C LYS A 194 10.38 -17.87 -16.62
N ASP A 195 10.40 -16.68 -16.00
CA ASP A 195 11.61 -15.90 -15.73
C ASP A 195 12.23 -16.36 -14.39
N ALA A 196 13.06 -17.38 -14.48
CA ALA A 196 13.73 -17.97 -13.32
C ALA A 196 14.65 -16.97 -12.60
N ASP A 197 15.26 -16.04 -13.32
CA ASP A 197 16.17 -15.05 -12.75
C ASP A 197 15.40 -14.02 -11.90
N LEU A 198 14.25 -13.54 -12.39
CA LEU A 198 13.37 -12.66 -11.62
C LEU A 198 12.89 -13.37 -10.35
N PHE A 199 12.37 -14.60 -10.49
CA PHE A 199 11.89 -15.38 -9.37
C PHE A 199 12.96 -15.57 -8.28
N VAL A 200 14.16 -16.01 -8.67
CA VAL A 200 15.27 -16.27 -7.73
C VAL A 200 15.73 -14.96 -7.07
N ARG A 201 15.86 -13.87 -7.82
CA ARG A 201 16.21 -12.56 -7.23
C ARG A 201 15.22 -12.13 -6.17
N CYS A 202 13.92 -12.19 -6.46
CA CYS A 202 12.87 -11.85 -5.50
C CYS A 202 12.93 -12.75 -4.26
N ALA A 203 13.13 -14.05 -4.42
CA ALA A 203 13.22 -15.00 -3.33
C ALA A 203 14.45 -14.74 -2.42
N ILE A 204 15.61 -14.43 -3.00
CA ILE A 204 16.82 -14.08 -2.23
C ILE A 204 16.59 -12.79 -1.43
N LEU A 205 16.03 -11.74 -2.04
CA LEU A 205 15.75 -10.49 -1.35
C LEU A 205 14.74 -10.70 -0.22
N TYR A 206 13.66 -11.43 -0.51
CA TYR A 206 12.63 -11.74 0.47
C TYR A 206 13.20 -12.53 1.67
N SER A 207 13.98 -13.57 1.41
CA SER A 207 14.59 -14.38 2.47
C SER A 207 15.52 -13.57 3.39
N ARG A 208 16.20 -12.58 2.86
CA ARG A 208 17.13 -11.73 3.62
C ARG A 208 16.43 -10.69 4.48
N ARG A 209 15.33 -10.14 4.01
CA ARG A 209 14.69 -8.99 4.64
C ARG A 209 13.40 -9.34 5.38
N TYR A 210 12.61 -10.28 4.85
CA TYR A 210 11.23 -10.55 5.26
C TYR A 210 10.96 -11.98 5.74
N ALA A 211 12.00 -12.74 6.09
CA ALA A 211 11.85 -14.12 6.57
C ALA A 211 10.97 -14.26 7.83
N LYS A 212 10.79 -13.16 8.58
CA LYS A 212 9.96 -13.11 9.79
C LYS A 212 8.62 -12.42 9.56
N SER A 213 8.34 -11.97 8.35
CA SER A 213 7.05 -11.37 7.99
C SER A 213 5.92 -12.37 8.25
N PRO A 214 4.73 -11.93 8.71
CA PRO A 214 3.57 -12.79 8.85
C PRO A 214 3.11 -13.41 7.52
N PHE A 215 3.53 -12.85 6.40
CA PHE A 215 3.24 -13.35 5.03
C PHE A 215 4.31 -14.34 4.51
N ALA A 216 5.41 -14.55 5.25
CA ALA A 216 6.47 -15.45 4.82
C ALA A 216 6.02 -16.92 4.64
N PRO A 217 5.15 -17.51 5.48
CA PRO A 217 4.67 -18.87 5.25
C PRO A 217 3.98 -19.07 3.92
N GLU A 218 3.11 -18.09 3.52
CA GLU A 218 2.42 -18.11 2.23
C GLU A 218 3.42 -18.00 1.06
N PHE A 219 4.36 -17.07 1.17
CA PHE A 219 5.41 -16.91 0.17
C PHE A 219 6.23 -18.19 -0.03
N TRP A 220 6.65 -18.85 1.06
CA TRP A 220 7.46 -20.08 0.97
C TRP A 220 6.67 -21.27 0.46
N SER A 221 5.36 -21.34 0.71
CA SER A 221 4.50 -22.37 0.11
C SER A 221 4.49 -22.25 -1.42
N GLY A 222 4.24 -21.05 -1.95
CA GLY A 222 4.29 -20.81 -3.41
C GLY A 222 5.70 -20.98 -4.01
N PHE A 223 6.76 -20.73 -3.23
CA PHE A 223 8.14 -20.92 -3.66
C PHE A 223 8.47 -22.39 -3.94
N ALA A 224 8.01 -23.33 -3.12
CA ALA A 224 8.24 -24.76 -3.32
C ALA A 224 7.66 -25.26 -4.67
N ASP A 225 6.46 -24.79 -5.02
CA ASP A 225 5.84 -25.09 -6.30
C ASP A 225 6.64 -24.47 -7.47
N GLY A 226 7.15 -23.26 -7.28
CA GLY A 226 7.95 -22.54 -8.25
C GLY A 226 9.29 -23.20 -8.58
N ILE A 227 9.99 -23.77 -7.60
CA ILE A 227 11.24 -24.50 -7.83
C ILE A 227 11.02 -25.69 -8.76
N GLN A 228 9.92 -26.42 -8.61
CA GLN A 228 9.61 -27.54 -9.50
C GLN A 228 9.41 -27.08 -10.94
N MET A 229 8.73 -25.94 -11.17
CA MET A 229 8.57 -25.38 -12.51
C MET A 229 9.89 -24.96 -13.14
N VAL A 230 10.79 -24.33 -12.36
CA VAL A 230 12.11 -23.87 -12.83
C VAL A 230 13.05 -25.06 -13.10
N SER A 231 13.04 -26.11 -12.27
CA SER A 231 13.86 -27.31 -12.50
C SER A 231 13.43 -28.07 -13.75
N ASN A 232 12.12 -28.21 -13.98
CA ASN A 232 11.58 -28.89 -15.17
C ASN A 232 11.84 -28.09 -16.48
N SER A 233 12.11 -26.77 -16.40
CA SER A 233 12.42 -25.94 -17.57
C SER A 233 13.88 -25.99 -18.01
N LYS A 234 14.80 -26.54 -17.18
CA LYS A 234 16.22 -26.71 -17.51
C LYS A 234 16.53 -28.04 -18.22
N ASP A 235 15.57 -28.94 -18.32
CA ASP A 235 15.70 -30.24 -18.97
C ASP A 235 15.21 -30.24 -20.44
N ILE A 236 15.06 -29.07 -21.09
CA ILE A 236 14.78 -28.84 -22.49
C ILE A 236 15.89 -28.01 -23.13
#